data_4f962a6fe0359531dc28382cebffb3b0
#
_entry.id   4f962a6fe0359531dc28382cebffb3b0
#
_cell.length_a   1.000
_cell.length_b   1.000
_cell.length_c   1.000
_cell.angle_alpha   90.00
_cell.angle_beta   90.00
_cell.angle_gamma   90.00
#
_symmetry.space_group_name_H-M   'P 1'
#
loop_
_entity.id
_entity.type
_entity.pdbx_description
1 polymer ?
#
loop_
_entity_poly.entity_id
_entity_poly.type
_entity_poly.pdbx_seq_one_letter_code
_entity_poly.pdbx_strand_id
1 'polypeptide(L)'
;MRVEIQPIEDALHPGQTKVLEEAGRFNVLECGRRFGKTHLGIQLAIDRAIDGGEVGWFAPTYRYLADPWRDIERILAPVIAKTDRVEKRLDLLSGGTIDFWSLDNIDAGRGRRYDRIIIDEAGIVRDLGPAWQETLRATLADRQGDAWFLGTPKGRSFFHRCFERGQIGDGGWKSWRLPTTSNPTIPPEEIEAARQELPRQIFEQEFLGIPADDGGNPFGLDSIAACVGPLSTSPVKAIGIDLAKSVDWTVVAGLDEDGAVAMLERWQGPWSETSSRIDALVGEVACLVDSTGVGDPIVEGLQKTRPRLEGFKFSSTSKQQIMEGLASAFQTRRVAIPDGWLRTECETFEYQYTRTGVRYEAPTGMHDDGVCALALALRCLDTTARSGFDFRVL
;
A
#
# COMPACT_ATOMS: atom_id res chain seq x y z
N MET A 1 -15.82 -8.69 44.83
CA MET A 1 -14.68 -9.36 44.15
C MET A 1 -13.85 -8.26 43.54
N ARG A 2 -12.63 -7.99 44.04
CA ARG A 2 -11.73 -7.05 43.33
C ARG A 2 -11.17 -7.81 42.11
N VAL A 3 -11.51 -7.36 40.93
CA VAL A 3 -10.86 -7.84 39.69
C VAL A 3 -9.67 -6.91 39.47
N GLU A 4 -8.46 -7.41 39.65
CA GLU A 4 -7.25 -6.71 39.27
C GLU A 4 -7.09 -6.85 37.77
N ILE A 5 -7.31 -5.76 37.06
CA ILE A 5 -6.91 -5.61 35.66
C ILE A 5 -5.54 -4.94 35.70
N GLN A 6 -4.57 -5.49 34.97
CA GLN A 6 -3.21 -4.95 34.92
C GLN A 6 -3.23 -3.49 34.48
N PRO A 7 -2.52 -2.57 35.17
CA PRO A 7 -2.48 -1.16 34.78
C PRO A 7 -1.98 -1.01 33.33
N ILE A 8 -2.58 -0.11 32.59
CA ILE A 8 -2.28 0.16 31.17
C ILE A 8 -0.84 0.59 30.99
N GLU A 9 -0.32 1.40 31.92
CA GLU A 9 1.01 2.01 31.87
C GLU A 9 2.14 0.98 31.84
N ASP A 10 1.98 -0.17 32.47
CA ASP A 10 2.99 -1.24 32.50
C ASP A 10 3.06 -2.07 31.20
N ALA A 11 2.06 -1.94 30.33
CA ALA A 11 1.95 -2.70 29.09
C ALA A 11 2.44 -1.93 27.84
N LEU A 12 2.71 -0.63 27.97
CA LEU A 12 3.07 0.24 26.87
C LEU A 12 4.58 0.49 26.80
N HIS A 13 5.12 0.50 25.59
CA HIS A 13 6.49 0.92 25.38
C HIS A 13 6.65 2.45 25.42
N PRO A 14 7.86 3.01 25.62
CA PRO A 14 8.07 4.45 25.83
C PRO A 14 7.45 5.37 24.77
N GLY A 15 7.43 4.94 23.49
CA GLY A 15 6.81 5.72 22.41
C GLY A 15 5.29 5.82 22.55
N GLN A 16 4.62 4.79 23.06
CA GLN A 16 3.18 4.80 23.33
C GLN A 16 2.86 5.62 24.58
N THR A 17 3.66 5.51 25.63
CA THR A 17 3.52 6.30 26.86
C THR A 17 3.62 7.80 26.56
N LYS A 18 4.61 8.22 25.78
CA LYS A 18 4.74 9.60 25.33
C LYS A 18 3.48 10.12 24.64
N VAL A 19 2.90 9.32 23.75
CA VAL A 19 1.66 9.70 23.04
C VAL A 19 0.51 9.94 24.03
N LEU A 20 0.37 9.10 25.06
CA LEU A 20 -0.66 9.26 26.09
C LEU A 20 -0.47 10.53 26.92
N GLU A 21 0.75 10.80 27.35
CA GLU A 21 1.08 11.99 28.17
C GLU A 21 0.79 13.32 27.42
N GLU A 22 0.98 13.33 26.11
CA GLU A 22 0.82 14.51 25.26
C GLU A 22 -0.57 14.59 24.60
N ALA A 23 -1.45 13.61 24.82
CA ALA A 23 -2.74 13.48 24.15
C ALA A 23 -3.64 14.69 24.29
N GLY A 24 -4.34 15.00 23.20
CA GLY A 24 -5.36 16.04 23.15
C GLY A 24 -6.77 15.44 22.98
N ARG A 25 -7.68 16.27 22.48
CA ARG A 25 -9.03 15.79 22.16
C ARG A 25 -9.09 14.94 20.87
N PHE A 26 -8.30 15.31 19.86
CA PHE A 26 -8.22 14.61 18.59
C PHE A 26 -6.78 14.20 18.32
N ASN A 27 -6.52 12.92 18.27
CA ASN A 27 -5.19 12.35 18.29
C ASN A 27 -4.93 11.54 17.00
N VAL A 28 -3.81 11.79 16.34
CA VAL A 28 -3.47 11.12 15.07
C VAL A 28 -2.11 10.45 15.18
N LEU A 29 -2.10 9.12 15.09
CA LEU A 29 -0.87 8.32 15.09
C LEU A 29 -0.58 7.84 13.66
N GLU A 30 0.20 8.60 12.94
CA GLU A 30 0.71 8.26 11.62
C GLU A 30 2.07 7.57 11.78
N CYS A 31 2.06 6.28 12.09
CA CYS A 31 3.24 5.54 12.51
C CYS A 31 3.55 4.37 11.57
N GLY A 32 4.81 3.93 11.58
CA GLY A 32 5.24 2.72 10.90
C GLY A 32 4.47 1.48 11.34
N ARG A 33 4.47 0.43 10.50
CA ARG A 33 3.92 -0.87 10.87
C ARG A 33 4.65 -1.43 12.10
N ARG A 34 3.97 -2.28 12.88
CA ARG A 34 4.53 -2.88 14.10
C ARG A 34 4.92 -1.89 15.20
N PHE A 35 4.59 -0.60 15.07
CA PHE A 35 4.75 0.36 16.17
C PHE A 35 3.92 -0.02 17.42
N GLY A 36 2.81 -0.74 17.25
CA GLY A 36 1.89 -1.09 18.33
C GLY A 36 0.63 -0.19 18.40
N LYS A 37 0.24 0.43 17.29
CA LYS A 37 -0.95 1.31 17.19
C LYS A 37 -2.23 0.66 17.69
N THR A 38 -2.57 -0.51 17.16
CA THR A 38 -3.75 -1.29 17.56
C THR A 38 -3.69 -1.68 19.04
N HIS A 39 -2.51 -2.06 19.55
CA HIS A 39 -2.34 -2.36 20.98
C HIS A 39 -2.65 -1.15 21.87
N LEU A 40 -2.12 0.03 21.53
CA LEU A 40 -2.48 1.28 22.21
C LEU A 40 -3.98 1.57 22.13
N GLY A 41 -4.59 1.39 20.95
CA GLY A 41 -6.03 1.56 20.75
C GLY A 41 -6.87 0.64 21.64
N ILE A 42 -6.45 -0.65 21.77
CA ILE A 42 -7.11 -1.62 22.66
C ILE A 42 -7.04 -1.14 24.11
N GLN A 43 -5.89 -0.70 24.59
CA GLN A 43 -5.73 -0.20 25.94
C GLN A 43 -6.60 1.04 26.19
N LEU A 44 -6.60 2.00 25.26
CA LEU A 44 -7.44 3.20 25.34
C LEU A 44 -8.95 2.87 25.39
N ALA A 45 -9.40 1.87 24.62
CA ALA A 45 -10.78 1.44 24.59
C ALA A 45 -11.18 0.78 25.91
N ILE A 46 -10.32 -0.12 26.42
CA ILE A 46 -10.53 -0.83 27.69
C ILE A 46 -10.62 0.14 28.87
N ASP A 47 -9.64 1.04 28.96
CA ASP A 47 -9.56 2.06 30.02
C ASP A 47 -10.86 2.87 30.11
N ARG A 48 -11.28 3.43 28.98
CA ARG A 48 -12.50 4.25 28.96
C ARG A 48 -13.76 3.47 29.28
N ALA A 49 -13.87 2.22 28.81
CA ALA A 49 -15.02 1.38 29.06
C ALA A 49 -15.09 0.89 30.53
N ILE A 50 -13.96 0.59 31.16
CA ILE A 50 -13.90 0.22 32.58
C ILE A 50 -14.41 1.37 33.47
N ASP A 51 -14.07 2.61 33.12
CA ASP A 51 -14.56 3.82 33.78
C ASP A 51 -16.03 4.16 33.51
N GLY A 52 -16.78 3.26 32.85
CA GLY A 52 -18.19 3.42 32.55
C GLY A 52 -18.47 4.24 31.27
N GLY A 53 -17.46 4.54 30.47
CA GLY A 53 -17.61 5.30 29.23
C GLY A 53 -18.12 4.46 28.06
N GLU A 54 -18.73 5.12 27.07
CA GLU A 54 -19.16 4.53 25.81
C GLU A 54 -18.07 4.72 24.75
N VAL A 55 -17.59 3.62 24.18
CA VAL A 55 -16.49 3.60 23.20
C VAL A 55 -16.97 3.06 21.86
N GLY A 56 -16.61 3.74 20.77
CA GLY A 56 -16.78 3.27 19.42
C GLY A 56 -15.43 2.84 18.83
N TRP A 57 -15.28 1.58 18.43
CA TRP A 57 -14.15 1.08 17.67
C TRP A 57 -14.52 0.97 16.20
N PHE A 58 -13.79 1.67 15.33
CA PHE A 58 -14.03 1.72 13.91
C PHE A 58 -12.83 1.16 13.13
N ALA A 59 -13.09 0.40 12.07
CA ALA A 59 -12.05 -0.13 11.20
C ALA A 59 -12.52 -0.15 9.73
N PRO A 60 -11.62 -0.25 8.74
CA PRO A 60 -11.98 -0.20 7.32
C PRO A 60 -13.03 -1.21 6.91
N THR A 61 -12.92 -2.44 7.41
CA THR A 61 -13.87 -3.54 7.15
C THR A 61 -14.02 -4.44 8.37
N TYR A 62 -15.05 -5.27 8.41
CA TYR A 62 -15.26 -6.26 9.47
C TYR A 62 -14.07 -7.19 9.71
N ARG A 63 -13.25 -7.44 8.69
CA ARG A 63 -12.04 -8.27 8.83
C ARG A 63 -11.02 -7.65 9.80
N TYR A 64 -10.87 -6.35 9.78
CA TYR A 64 -9.95 -5.64 10.68
C TYR A 64 -10.46 -5.54 12.12
N LEU A 65 -11.74 -5.80 12.36
CA LEU A 65 -12.32 -5.83 13.70
C LEU A 65 -12.07 -7.15 14.44
N ALA A 66 -11.75 -8.23 13.74
CA ALA A 66 -11.72 -9.58 14.31
C ALA A 66 -10.68 -9.74 15.44
N ASP A 67 -9.48 -9.23 15.23
CA ASP A 67 -8.39 -9.33 16.21
C ASP A 67 -8.62 -8.39 17.41
N PRO A 68 -8.91 -7.08 17.23
CA PRO A 68 -9.25 -6.20 18.36
C PRO A 68 -10.45 -6.71 19.18
N TRP A 69 -11.51 -7.19 18.52
CA TRP A 69 -12.65 -7.80 19.21
C TRP A 69 -12.23 -8.95 20.11
N ARG A 70 -11.49 -9.93 19.57
CA ARG A 70 -11.04 -11.11 20.31
C ARG A 70 -10.15 -10.75 21.49
N ASP A 71 -9.24 -9.81 21.31
CA ASP A 71 -8.30 -9.41 22.34
C ASP A 71 -9.01 -8.62 23.45
N ILE A 72 -9.89 -7.67 23.12
CA ILE A 72 -10.68 -6.92 24.09
C ILE A 72 -11.65 -7.85 24.82
N GLU A 73 -12.39 -8.74 24.13
CA GLU A 73 -13.29 -9.71 24.76
C GLU A 73 -12.52 -10.60 25.75
N ARG A 74 -11.32 -11.06 25.40
CA ARG A 74 -10.47 -11.88 26.25
C ARG A 74 -9.98 -11.14 27.50
N ILE A 75 -9.51 -9.91 27.34
CA ILE A 75 -8.99 -9.09 28.46
C ILE A 75 -10.13 -8.71 29.41
N LEU A 76 -11.26 -8.30 28.88
CA LEU A 76 -12.41 -7.86 29.66
C LEU A 76 -13.32 -8.99 30.15
N ALA A 77 -13.06 -10.26 29.80
CA ALA A 77 -13.92 -11.40 30.15
C ALA A 77 -14.43 -11.40 31.60
N PRO A 78 -13.63 -11.04 32.64
CA PRO A 78 -14.09 -11.04 34.02
C PRO A 78 -15.10 -9.95 34.35
N VAL A 79 -15.22 -8.90 33.53
CA VAL A 79 -16.05 -7.71 33.78
C VAL A 79 -17.11 -7.46 32.70
N ILE A 80 -17.24 -8.35 31.71
CA ILE A 80 -18.29 -8.30 30.71
C ILE A 80 -19.63 -8.70 31.35
N ALA A 81 -20.64 -7.85 31.26
CA ALA A 81 -22.00 -8.12 31.65
C ALA A 81 -22.79 -8.80 30.51
N LYS A 82 -22.57 -8.38 29.27
CA LYS A 82 -23.24 -8.93 28.08
C LYS A 82 -22.33 -8.82 26.83
N THR A 83 -22.29 -9.86 26.01
CA THR A 83 -21.70 -9.86 24.68
C THR A 83 -22.81 -9.98 23.64
N ASP A 84 -22.94 -9.00 22.75
CA ASP A 84 -23.83 -9.05 21.61
C ASP A 84 -23.00 -9.25 20.32
N ARG A 85 -23.02 -10.47 19.79
CA ARG A 85 -22.21 -10.85 18.61
C ARG A 85 -22.83 -10.38 17.30
N VAL A 86 -24.14 -10.09 17.30
CA VAL A 86 -24.85 -9.59 16.11
C VAL A 86 -24.58 -8.10 15.94
N GLU A 87 -24.83 -7.33 17.01
CA GLU A 87 -24.59 -5.89 17.03
C GLU A 87 -23.10 -5.54 17.20
N LYS A 88 -22.24 -6.54 17.43
CA LYS A 88 -20.81 -6.34 17.71
C LYS A 88 -20.58 -5.35 18.86
N ARG A 89 -21.19 -5.66 20.01
CA ARG A 89 -21.16 -4.82 21.21
C ARG A 89 -20.78 -5.62 22.46
N LEU A 90 -19.96 -5.01 23.29
CA LEU A 90 -19.66 -5.48 24.65
C LEU A 90 -20.23 -4.49 25.66
N ASP A 91 -21.05 -4.97 26.60
CA ASP A 91 -21.55 -4.20 27.75
C ASP A 91 -20.80 -4.67 29.02
N LEU A 92 -20.27 -3.73 29.82
CA LEU A 92 -19.47 -4.02 31.00
C LEU A 92 -20.30 -3.85 32.29
N LEU A 93 -19.87 -4.50 33.37
CA LEU A 93 -20.44 -4.36 34.71
C LEU A 93 -20.31 -2.93 35.25
N SER A 94 -19.38 -2.15 34.78
CA SER A 94 -19.21 -0.72 35.09
C SER A 94 -20.29 0.18 34.46
N GLY A 95 -21.09 -0.35 33.54
CA GLY A 95 -22.01 0.42 32.68
C GLY A 95 -21.37 0.92 31.39
N GLY A 96 -20.09 0.78 31.25
CA GLY A 96 -19.39 1.13 30.01
C GLY A 96 -19.67 0.15 28.88
N THR A 97 -19.43 0.59 27.65
CA THR A 97 -19.72 -0.21 26.44
C THR A 97 -18.65 -0.02 25.37
N ILE A 98 -18.47 -1.05 24.53
CA ILE A 98 -17.63 -0.95 23.34
C ILE A 98 -18.41 -1.47 22.13
N ASP A 99 -18.70 -0.58 21.18
CA ASP A 99 -19.31 -0.91 19.88
C ASP A 99 -18.22 -1.07 18.81
N PHE A 100 -18.36 -2.05 17.91
CA PHE A 100 -17.41 -2.28 16.81
C PHE A 100 -18.10 -2.10 15.46
N TRP A 101 -17.51 -1.23 14.61
CA TRP A 101 -18.11 -0.78 13.36
C TRP A 101 -17.16 -0.91 12.17
N SER A 102 -17.71 -1.32 11.04
CA SER A 102 -17.03 -1.25 9.75
C SER A 102 -17.32 0.08 9.06
N LEU A 103 -16.27 0.76 8.60
CA LEU A 103 -16.35 1.98 7.79
C LEU A 103 -16.50 1.69 6.27
N ASP A 104 -16.89 0.45 5.89
CA ASP A 104 -17.48 0.20 4.57
C ASP A 104 -18.74 1.04 4.35
N ASN A 105 -19.39 1.47 5.44
CA ASN A 105 -20.52 2.38 5.47
C ASN A 105 -20.17 3.66 6.25
N ILE A 106 -20.27 4.81 5.60
CA ILE A 106 -20.00 6.13 6.21
C ILE A 106 -20.95 6.50 7.36
N ASP A 107 -22.14 5.86 7.40
CA ASP A 107 -23.12 6.06 8.46
C ASP A 107 -22.90 5.16 9.69
N ALA A 108 -21.83 4.38 9.72
CA ALA A 108 -21.51 3.51 10.84
C ALA A 108 -21.42 4.30 12.15
N GLY A 109 -22.16 3.86 13.17
CA GLY A 109 -22.25 4.55 14.45
C GLY A 109 -23.19 5.77 14.49
N ARG A 110 -23.90 6.11 13.41
CA ARG A 110 -24.87 7.22 13.39
C ARG A 110 -25.93 7.05 14.49
N GLY A 111 -26.18 8.14 15.23
CA GLY A 111 -27.11 8.13 16.36
C GLY A 111 -26.54 7.62 17.68
N ARG A 112 -25.30 7.13 17.70
CA ARG A 112 -24.59 6.78 18.92
C ARG A 112 -23.98 8.05 19.58
N ARG A 113 -23.57 7.91 20.85
CA ARG A 113 -22.92 8.95 21.65
C ARG A 113 -21.72 8.35 22.34
N TYR A 114 -20.53 8.78 21.96
CA TYR A 114 -19.31 8.20 22.47
C TYR A 114 -18.51 9.16 23.34
N ASP A 115 -17.92 8.62 24.39
CA ASP A 115 -16.87 9.30 25.17
C ASP A 115 -15.51 9.22 24.48
N ARG A 116 -15.30 8.12 23.71
CA ARG A 116 -14.09 7.88 22.93
C ARG A 116 -14.40 7.13 21.65
N ILE A 117 -13.78 7.53 20.55
CA ILE A 117 -13.74 6.72 19.35
C ILE A 117 -12.31 6.38 18.97
N ILE A 118 -12.11 5.13 18.54
CA ILE A 118 -10.86 4.61 17.97
C ILE A 118 -11.13 4.31 16.51
N ILE A 119 -10.36 4.87 15.59
CA ILE A 119 -10.41 4.57 14.17
C ILE A 119 -9.09 3.87 13.84
N ASP A 120 -9.13 2.54 13.83
CA ASP A 120 -7.95 1.72 13.56
C ASP A 120 -7.77 1.53 12.05
N GLU A 121 -6.52 1.42 11.60
CA GLU A 121 -6.12 1.38 10.19
C GLU A 121 -6.70 2.55 9.37
N ALA A 122 -6.77 3.75 9.97
CA ALA A 122 -7.36 4.97 9.40
C ALA A 122 -6.77 5.34 8.04
N GLY A 123 -5.50 5.01 7.78
CA GLY A 123 -4.80 5.31 6.52
C GLY A 123 -5.39 4.61 5.30
N ILE A 124 -6.12 3.49 5.48
CA ILE A 124 -6.72 2.70 4.40
C ILE A 124 -8.25 2.78 4.34
N VAL A 125 -8.88 3.59 5.20
CA VAL A 125 -10.32 3.86 5.11
C VAL A 125 -10.58 4.78 3.92
N ARG A 126 -11.29 4.27 2.91
CA ARG A 126 -11.56 4.98 1.65
C ARG A 126 -12.25 6.32 1.88
N ASP A 127 -13.37 6.30 2.57
CA ASP A 127 -14.26 7.46 2.74
C ASP A 127 -14.16 8.03 4.17
N LEU A 128 -12.92 8.04 4.74
CA LEU A 128 -12.69 8.53 6.10
C LEU A 128 -13.12 10.00 6.28
N GLY A 129 -12.90 10.84 5.26
CA GLY A 129 -13.30 12.25 5.30
C GLY A 129 -14.80 12.42 5.47
N PRO A 130 -15.63 11.91 4.56
CA PRO A 130 -17.08 11.87 4.70
C PRO A 130 -17.54 11.23 6.02
N ALA A 131 -17.04 10.05 6.36
CA ALA A 131 -17.41 9.36 7.60
C ALA A 131 -17.15 10.23 8.84
N TRP A 132 -15.99 10.88 8.91
CA TRP A 132 -15.66 11.81 9.99
C TRP A 132 -16.58 13.03 10.03
N GLN A 133 -16.75 13.71 8.90
CA GLN A 133 -17.46 14.99 8.83
C GLN A 133 -18.97 14.86 9.02
N GLU A 134 -19.55 13.80 8.46
CA GLU A 134 -21.01 13.62 8.42
C GLU A 134 -21.56 12.79 9.58
N THR A 135 -20.74 11.91 10.17
CA THR A 135 -21.20 10.96 11.18
C THR A 135 -20.35 10.99 12.46
N LEU A 136 -19.08 10.60 12.39
CA LEU A 136 -18.29 10.29 13.59
C LEU A 136 -18.06 11.51 14.50
N ARG A 137 -17.76 12.67 13.91
CA ARG A 137 -17.53 13.91 14.66
C ARG A 137 -18.75 14.31 15.50
N ALA A 138 -19.95 14.06 15.01
CA ALA A 138 -21.20 14.37 15.72
C ALA A 138 -21.44 13.45 16.92
N THR A 139 -21.01 12.16 16.86
CA THR A 139 -21.18 11.21 17.97
C THR A 139 -20.42 11.59 19.23
N LEU A 140 -19.42 12.48 19.13
CA LEU A 140 -18.61 12.97 20.25
C LEU A 140 -19.14 14.28 20.87
N ALA A 141 -20.17 14.90 20.27
CA ALA A 141 -20.59 16.24 20.62
C ALA A 141 -21.18 16.32 22.04
N ASP A 142 -22.14 15.45 22.35
CA ASP A 142 -22.90 15.45 23.60
C ASP A 142 -22.03 15.24 24.83
N ARG A 143 -20.97 14.42 24.68
CA ARG A 143 -20.10 14.01 25.79
C ARG A 143 -18.74 14.73 25.78
N GLN A 144 -18.52 15.60 24.80
CA GLN A 144 -17.21 16.22 24.54
C GLN A 144 -16.08 15.17 24.40
N GLY A 145 -16.44 14.00 23.86
CA GLY A 145 -15.56 12.86 23.74
C GLY A 145 -14.32 13.11 22.87
N ASP A 146 -13.36 12.23 22.98
CA ASP A 146 -12.10 12.26 22.23
C ASP A 146 -12.09 11.28 21.05
N ALA A 147 -11.15 11.48 20.11
CA ALA A 147 -10.95 10.60 18.96
C ALA A 147 -9.47 10.27 18.75
N TRP A 148 -9.24 9.02 18.34
CA TRP A 148 -7.92 8.47 18.04
C TRP A 148 -7.91 7.87 16.64
N PHE A 149 -7.12 8.46 15.75
CA PHE A 149 -6.90 7.98 14.40
C PHE A 149 -5.57 7.23 14.38
N LEU A 150 -5.61 5.93 14.17
CA LEU A 150 -4.45 5.05 14.19
C LEU A 150 -4.22 4.50 12.80
N GLY A 151 -3.03 4.67 12.23
CA GLY A 151 -2.76 4.16 10.90
C GLY A 151 -1.31 4.27 10.46
N THR A 152 -0.99 3.56 9.39
CA THR A 152 0.17 3.83 8.56
C THR A 152 -0.29 4.77 7.44
N PRO A 153 0.45 5.82 7.07
CA PRO A 153 0.00 6.74 6.04
C PRO A 153 -0.14 6.03 4.69
N LYS A 154 -1.06 6.50 3.88
CA LYS A 154 -1.26 6.07 2.49
C LYS A 154 -1.40 7.32 1.63
N GLY A 155 -0.25 7.79 1.12
CA GLY A 155 -0.19 9.07 0.42
C GLY A 155 -0.74 10.23 1.27
N ARG A 156 -1.09 11.35 0.63
CA ARG A 156 -1.67 12.54 1.27
C ARG A 156 -3.20 12.45 1.44
N SER A 157 -3.67 11.36 2.05
CA SER A 157 -5.09 11.09 2.31
C SER A 157 -5.73 12.05 3.31
N PHE A 158 -7.03 11.89 3.60
CA PHE A 158 -7.69 12.63 4.69
C PHE A 158 -7.03 12.36 6.05
N PHE A 159 -6.58 11.13 6.30
CA PHE A 159 -5.82 10.78 7.49
C PHE A 159 -4.56 11.61 7.65
N HIS A 160 -3.79 11.79 6.55
CA HIS A 160 -2.61 12.66 6.57
C HIS A 160 -2.97 14.12 6.81
N ARG A 161 -4.04 14.66 6.22
CA ARG A 161 -4.51 16.01 6.53
C ARG A 161 -4.88 16.21 8.01
N CYS A 162 -5.44 15.18 8.65
CA CYS A 162 -5.65 15.20 10.10
C CYS A 162 -4.33 15.23 10.88
N PHE A 163 -3.30 14.51 10.40
CA PHE A 163 -1.96 14.58 10.97
C PHE A 163 -1.37 15.98 10.87
N GLU A 164 -1.45 16.64 9.71
CA GLU A 164 -0.98 18.02 9.51
C GLU A 164 -1.68 19.00 10.48
N ARG A 165 -2.98 18.85 10.70
CA ARG A 165 -3.73 19.65 11.71
C ARG A 165 -3.16 19.48 13.11
N GLY A 166 -2.79 18.27 13.48
CA GLY A 166 -2.16 17.98 14.78
C GLY A 166 -0.79 18.62 14.92
N GLN A 167 -0.01 18.69 13.84
CA GLN A 167 1.31 19.33 13.83
C GLN A 167 1.24 20.85 14.09
N ILE A 168 0.23 21.53 13.58
CA ILE A 168 0.00 22.96 13.82
C ILE A 168 -0.82 23.24 15.09
N GLY A 169 -1.32 22.21 15.78
CA GLY A 169 -2.09 22.34 17.01
C GLY A 169 -3.50 22.93 16.83
N ASP A 170 -4.07 22.78 15.64
CA ASP A 170 -5.39 23.34 15.31
C ASP A 170 -6.52 22.65 16.10
N GLY A 171 -7.30 23.43 16.86
CA GLY A 171 -8.57 23.02 17.43
C GLY A 171 -8.52 21.79 18.36
N GLY A 172 -7.42 21.60 19.10
CA GLY A 172 -7.25 20.47 20.03
C GLY A 172 -6.77 19.17 19.36
N TRP A 173 -6.31 19.26 18.12
CA TRP A 173 -5.63 18.19 17.43
C TRP A 173 -4.19 18.04 17.91
N LYS A 174 -3.75 16.78 18.02
CA LYS A 174 -2.38 16.37 18.29
C LYS A 174 -2.00 15.24 17.34
N SER A 175 -0.74 15.19 16.93
CA SER A 175 -0.29 14.13 16.02
C SER A 175 1.16 13.73 16.26
N TRP A 176 1.44 12.47 16.05
CA TRP A 176 2.76 11.87 16.21
C TRP A 176 3.09 11.00 14.99
N ARG A 177 4.33 11.12 14.54
CA ARG A 177 4.93 10.20 13.57
C ARG A 177 6.05 9.46 14.25
N LEU A 178 5.87 8.16 14.43
CA LEU A 178 6.83 7.31 15.11
C LEU A 178 7.16 6.11 14.22
N PRO A 179 8.45 5.88 13.94
CA PRO A 179 8.88 4.77 13.10
C PRO A 179 8.74 3.43 13.82
N THR A 180 8.82 2.33 13.07
CA THR A 180 8.87 0.97 13.59
C THR A 180 9.97 0.77 14.61
N THR A 181 11.12 1.47 14.45
CA THR A 181 12.25 1.43 15.39
C THR A 181 11.92 1.95 16.79
N SER A 182 10.81 2.69 16.95
CA SER A 182 10.35 3.14 18.28
C SER A 182 9.77 2.01 19.12
N ASN A 183 9.46 0.87 18.52
CA ASN A 183 9.01 -0.33 19.23
C ASN A 183 10.25 -1.19 19.59
N PRO A 184 10.62 -1.30 20.88
CA PRO A 184 11.82 -2.03 21.31
C PRO A 184 11.71 -3.55 21.13
N THR A 185 10.53 -4.09 20.82
CA THR A 185 10.32 -5.53 20.61
C THR A 185 10.67 -5.98 19.20
N ILE A 186 10.90 -5.06 18.27
CA ILE A 186 11.25 -5.37 16.88
C ILE A 186 12.79 -5.37 16.74
N PRO A 187 13.39 -6.49 16.32
CA PRO A 187 14.84 -6.57 16.13
C PRO A 187 15.33 -5.56 15.07
N PRO A 188 16.37 -4.75 15.35
CA PRO A 188 16.89 -3.77 14.39
C PRO A 188 17.34 -4.38 13.07
N GLU A 189 17.86 -5.62 13.09
CA GLU A 189 18.29 -6.36 11.90
C GLU A 189 17.14 -6.65 10.92
N GLU A 190 15.93 -6.90 11.41
CA GLU A 190 14.74 -7.09 10.57
C GLU A 190 14.36 -5.79 9.84
N ILE A 191 14.52 -4.65 10.52
CA ILE A 191 14.23 -3.34 9.92
C ILE A 191 15.28 -3.00 8.87
N GLU A 192 16.55 -3.32 9.12
CA GLU A 192 17.63 -3.09 8.16
C GLU A 192 17.53 -4.01 6.95
N ALA A 193 17.15 -5.28 7.14
CA ALA A 193 16.86 -6.19 6.04
C ALA A 193 15.73 -5.66 5.15
N ALA A 194 14.63 -5.19 5.76
CA ALA A 194 13.54 -4.58 5.02
C ALA A 194 13.97 -3.29 4.28
N ARG A 195 14.90 -2.50 4.84
CA ARG A 195 15.45 -1.31 4.20
C ARG A 195 16.21 -1.65 2.92
N GLN A 196 16.92 -2.78 2.92
CA GLN A 196 17.71 -3.23 1.76
C GLN A 196 16.86 -3.91 0.68
N GLU A 197 15.75 -4.54 1.09
CA GLU A 197 14.87 -5.29 0.20
C GLU A 197 13.81 -4.41 -0.49
N LEU A 198 13.26 -3.44 0.24
CA LEU A 198 12.11 -2.66 -0.21
C LEU A 198 12.54 -1.39 -0.97
N PRO A 199 11.76 -0.96 -1.97
CA PRO A 199 11.90 0.38 -2.55
C PRO A 199 11.84 1.44 -1.46
N ARG A 200 12.66 2.48 -1.58
CA ARG A 200 12.83 3.52 -0.56
C ARG A 200 11.49 4.11 -0.09
N GLN A 201 10.61 4.48 -1.00
CA GLN A 201 9.31 5.09 -0.66
C GLN A 201 8.40 4.13 0.11
N ILE A 202 8.40 2.84 -0.26
CA ILE A 202 7.65 1.80 0.46
C ILE A 202 8.23 1.64 1.88
N PHE A 203 9.55 1.58 2.02
CA PHE A 203 10.18 1.52 3.33
C PHE A 203 9.88 2.75 4.18
N GLU A 204 9.98 3.95 3.62
CA GLU A 204 9.67 5.20 4.31
C GLU A 204 8.20 5.23 4.78
N GLN A 205 7.27 4.80 3.93
CA GLN A 205 5.85 4.78 4.28
C GLN A 205 5.52 3.70 5.30
N GLU A 206 5.95 2.45 5.07
CA GLU A 206 5.56 1.31 5.89
C GLU A 206 6.33 1.23 7.22
N PHE A 207 7.60 1.65 7.26
CA PHE A 207 8.46 1.54 8.45
C PHE A 207 8.73 2.86 9.15
N LEU A 208 8.78 3.98 8.44
CA LEU A 208 9.03 5.28 9.04
C LEU A 208 7.76 6.10 9.27
N GLY A 209 6.62 5.69 8.69
CA GLY A 209 5.36 6.43 8.76
C GLY A 209 5.38 7.73 7.96
N ILE A 210 6.25 7.83 6.94
CA ILE A 210 6.37 8.99 6.08
C ILE A 210 5.47 8.77 4.85
N PRO A 211 4.43 9.60 4.61
CA PRO A 211 3.60 9.44 3.43
C PRO A 211 4.42 9.65 2.16
N ALA A 212 4.11 8.89 1.12
CA ALA A 212 4.71 9.14 -0.18
C ALA A 212 4.30 10.53 -0.70
N ASP A 213 5.28 11.33 -1.08
CA ASP A 213 5.06 12.72 -1.53
C ASP A 213 4.54 12.81 -2.98
N ASP A 214 4.78 11.77 -3.77
CA ASP A 214 4.59 11.75 -5.22
C ASP A 214 3.19 11.29 -5.65
N GLY A 215 2.15 11.61 -4.89
CA GLY A 215 0.76 11.37 -5.28
C GLY A 215 0.37 9.89 -5.52
N GLY A 216 1.18 8.94 -5.04
CA GLY A 216 1.00 7.51 -5.31
C GLY A 216 1.89 6.96 -6.43
N ASN A 217 2.80 7.75 -7.00
CA ASN A 217 3.75 7.27 -7.99
C ASN A 217 4.79 6.32 -7.34
N PRO A 218 4.91 5.06 -7.80
CA PRO A 218 5.81 4.07 -7.18
C PRO A 218 7.29 4.31 -7.52
N PHE A 219 7.59 5.07 -8.57
CA PHE A 219 8.93 5.22 -9.10
C PHE A 219 9.66 6.44 -8.53
N GLY A 220 8.91 7.49 -8.15
CA GLY A 220 9.42 8.79 -7.69
C GLY A 220 9.82 9.71 -8.86
N LEU A 221 9.18 10.89 -8.92
CA LEU A 221 9.36 11.83 -10.03
C LEU A 221 10.83 12.24 -10.24
N ASP A 222 11.57 12.47 -9.16
CA ASP A 222 13.00 12.79 -9.23
C ASP A 222 13.84 11.63 -9.77
N SER A 223 13.48 10.38 -9.40
CA SER A 223 14.17 9.19 -9.89
C SER A 223 13.91 8.97 -11.37
N ILE A 224 12.65 9.17 -11.82
CA ILE A 224 12.30 9.13 -13.25
C ILE A 224 13.10 10.20 -14.01
N ALA A 225 13.07 11.46 -13.54
CA ALA A 225 13.78 12.57 -14.19
C ALA A 225 15.29 12.31 -14.31
N ALA A 226 15.90 11.70 -13.30
CA ALA A 226 17.32 11.34 -13.30
C ALA A 226 17.68 10.18 -14.27
N CYS A 227 16.68 9.44 -14.76
CA CYS A 227 16.80 8.32 -15.68
C CYS A 227 16.40 8.69 -17.12
N VAL A 228 16.04 9.94 -17.39
CA VAL A 228 15.71 10.40 -18.75
C VAL A 228 16.98 10.63 -19.55
N GLY A 229 17.05 10.02 -20.73
CA GLY A 229 18.17 10.14 -21.66
C GLY A 229 17.74 9.89 -23.10
N PRO A 230 18.66 9.96 -24.06
CA PRO A 230 18.34 9.61 -25.44
C PRO A 230 18.09 8.11 -25.59
N LEU A 231 17.35 7.73 -26.62
CA LEU A 231 17.23 6.33 -27.02
C LEU A 231 18.61 5.73 -27.25
N SER A 232 18.91 4.57 -26.66
CA SER A 232 20.19 3.90 -26.81
C SER A 232 20.37 3.42 -28.25
N THR A 233 21.62 3.49 -28.74
CA THR A 233 22.04 2.94 -30.04
C THR A 233 22.68 1.55 -29.91
N SER A 234 22.80 1.04 -28.69
CA SER A 234 23.34 -0.29 -28.40
C SER A 234 22.38 -1.40 -28.83
N PRO A 235 22.87 -2.60 -29.12
CA PRO A 235 22.00 -3.74 -29.46
C PRO A 235 21.01 -4.09 -28.34
N VAL A 236 19.76 -4.35 -28.71
CA VAL A 236 18.73 -4.82 -27.79
C VAL A 236 19.11 -6.20 -27.26
N LYS A 237 19.02 -6.39 -25.95
CA LYS A 237 19.32 -7.64 -25.22
C LYS A 237 18.09 -8.32 -24.64
N ALA A 238 17.08 -7.55 -24.27
CA ALA A 238 15.83 -8.05 -23.71
C ALA A 238 14.65 -7.20 -24.19
N ILE A 239 13.53 -7.85 -24.42
CA ILE A 239 12.30 -7.20 -24.89
C ILE A 239 11.15 -7.51 -23.92
N GLY A 240 10.33 -6.52 -23.66
CA GLY A 240 9.04 -6.65 -22.99
C GLY A 240 7.92 -6.17 -23.89
N ILE A 241 6.82 -6.89 -23.91
CA ILE A 241 5.66 -6.57 -24.75
C ILE A 241 4.41 -6.58 -23.90
N ASP A 242 3.66 -5.49 -23.94
CA ASP A 242 2.28 -5.41 -23.48
C ASP A 242 1.33 -5.50 -24.68
N LEU A 243 0.41 -6.46 -24.63
CA LEU A 243 -0.50 -6.76 -25.74
C LEU A 243 -1.89 -6.16 -25.50
N ALA A 244 -2.34 -5.33 -26.41
CA ALA A 244 -3.70 -4.80 -26.38
C ALA A 244 -4.54 -5.14 -27.61
N LYS A 245 -5.88 -5.21 -27.40
CA LYS A 245 -6.85 -5.57 -28.43
C LYS A 245 -7.59 -4.37 -28.95
N SER A 246 -7.26 -3.57 -29.79
CA SER A 246 -8.07 -2.56 -30.50
C SER A 246 -8.35 -1.21 -29.81
N VAL A 247 -8.35 -1.09 -28.50
CA VAL A 247 -8.64 0.17 -27.78
C VAL A 247 -7.39 0.69 -27.07
N ASP A 248 -6.63 -0.21 -26.45
CA ASP A 248 -5.35 0.10 -25.80
C ASP A 248 -4.18 -0.09 -26.77
N TRP A 249 -3.01 0.29 -26.34
CA TRP A 249 -1.80 0.22 -27.18
C TRP A 249 -1.06 -1.11 -27.00
N THR A 250 -0.74 -1.77 -28.10
CA THR A 250 0.36 -2.76 -28.04
C THR A 250 1.67 -2.00 -27.99
N VAL A 251 2.47 -2.26 -26.96
CA VAL A 251 3.76 -1.62 -26.73
C VAL A 251 4.88 -2.64 -26.71
N VAL A 252 5.97 -2.33 -27.39
CA VAL A 252 7.23 -3.07 -27.36
C VAL A 252 8.33 -2.16 -26.81
N ALA A 253 8.94 -2.58 -25.71
CA ALA A 253 10.10 -1.94 -25.12
C ALA A 253 11.31 -2.90 -25.16
N GLY A 254 12.41 -2.46 -25.73
CA GLY A 254 13.67 -3.22 -25.79
C GLY A 254 14.77 -2.51 -25.03
N LEU A 255 15.46 -3.23 -24.15
CA LEU A 255 16.59 -2.75 -23.35
C LEU A 255 17.91 -3.28 -23.89
N ASP A 256 18.96 -2.46 -23.84
CA ASP A 256 20.33 -2.89 -24.02
C ASP A 256 20.89 -3.57 -22.76
N GLU A 257 22.19 -3.90 -22.76
CA GLU A 257 22.81 -4.59 -21.62
C GLU A 257 22.95 -3.74 -20.37
N ASP A 258 22.94 -2.42 -20.49
CA ASP A 258 23.03 -1.46 -19.39
C ASP A 258 21.64 -1.05 -18.86
N GLY A 259 20.57 -1.55 -19.47
CA GLY A 259 19.18 -1.25 -19.08
C GLY A 259 18.64 0.03 -19.71
N ALA A 260 19.32 0.62 -20.70
CA ALA A 260 18.79 1.76 -21.45
C ALA A 260 17.83 1.29 -22.55
N VAL A 261 16.74 2.04 -22.75
CA VAL A 261 15.78 1.76 -23.82
C VAL A 261 16.44 1.99 -25.19
N ALA A 262 16.58 0.93 -25.97
CA ALA A 262 17.15 0.92 -27.31
C ALA A 262 16.09 0.69 -28.41
N MET A 263 14.90 0.21 -28.05
CA MET A 263 13.74 0.04 -28.90
C MET A 263 12.49 0.45 -28.16
N LEU A 264 11.64 1.26 -28.80
CA LEU A 264 10.37 1.67 -28.22
C LEU A 264 9.34 1.91 -29.33
N GLU A 265 8.35 1.02 -29.41
CA GLU A 265 7.31 1.06 -30.43
C GLU A 265 5.94 0.94 -29.77
N ARG A 266 4.95 1.65 -30.31
CA ARG A 266 3.54 1.47 -29.94
C ARG A 266 2.61 1.59 -31.15
N TRP A 267 1.55 0.79 -31.15
CA TRP A 267 0.53 0.84 -32.21
C TRP A 267 -0.79 0.24 -31.72
N GLN A 268 -1.81 0.50 -32.49
CA GLN A 268 -3.13 -0.15 -32.38
C GLN A 268 -3.40 -0.86 -33.70
N GLY A 269 -3.96 -2.06 -33.65
CA GLY A 269 -4.24 -2.83 -34.86
C GLY A 269 -4.82 -4.22 -34.61
N PRO A 270 -5.27 -4.88 -35.67
CA PRO A 270 -5.77 -6.24 -35.58
C PRO A 270 -4.65 -7.24 -35.24
N TRP A 271 -5.03 -8.35 -34.62
CA TRP A 271 -4.07 -9.36 -34.14
C TRP A 271 -3.14 -9.93 -35.21
N SER A 272 -3.64 -10.10 -36.46
CA SER A 272 -2.83 -10.60 -37.58
C SER A 272 -1.66 -9.67 -37.92
N GLU A 273 -1.90 -8.36 -37.92
CA GLU A 273 -0.86 -7.36 -38.17
C GLU A 273 0.09 -7.23 -36.98
N THR A 274 -0.48 -7.22 -35.77
CA THR A 274 0.28 -7.16 -34.51
C THR A 274 1.24 -8.33 -34.38
N SER A 275 0.80 -9.57 -34.62
CA SER A 275 1.65 -10.75 -34.58
C SER A 275 2.82 -10.69 -35.57
N SER A 276 2.53 -10.27 -36.82
CA SER A 276 3.57 -10.13 -37.86
C SER A 276 4.60 -9.05 -37.50
N ARG A 277 4.15 -7.94 -36.91
CA ARG A 277 5.02 -6.83 -36.49
C ARG A 277 5.90 -7.24 -35.31
N ILE A 278 5.32 -7.93 -34.30
CA ILE A 278 6.08 -8.48 -33.16
C ILE A 278 7.14 -9.47 -33.65
N ASP A 279 6.76 -10.40 -34.54
CA ASP A 279 7.70 -11.40 -35.09
C ASP A 279 8.90 -10.72 -35.75
N ALA A 280 8.66 -9.64 -36.49
CA ALA A 280 9.74 -8.87 -37.13
C ALA A 280 10.64 -8.10 -36.15
N LEU A 281 10.07 -7.55 -35.07
CA LEU A 281 10.79 -6.75 -34.07
C LEU A 281 11.61 -7.59 -33.10
N VAL A 282 11.06 -8.74 -32.65
CA VAL A 282 11.70 -9.57 -31.63
C VAL A 282 12.93 -10.33 -32.14
N GLY A 283 12.89 -10.85 -33.36
CA GLY A 283 14.01 -11.61 -33.93
C GLY A 283 14.44 -12.77 -33.00
N GLU A 284 15.74 -12.82 -32.67
CA GLU A 284 16.33 -13.83 -31.78
C GLU A 284 16.54 -13.32 -30.34
N VAL A 285 16.03 -12.15 -30.01
CA VAL A 285 16.20 -11.54 -28.68
C VAL A 285 15.27 -12.21 -27.68
N ALA A 286 15.71 -12.36 -26.43
CA ALA A 286 14.87 -12.83 -25.34
C ALA A 286 13.71 -11.85 -25.10
N CYS A 287 12.50 -12.38 -24.94
CA CYS A 287 11.30 -11.56 -24.87
C CYS A 287 10.29 -12.11 -23.85
N LEU A 288 9.77 -11.23 -23.02
CA LEU A 288 8.59 -11.51 -22.17
C LEU A 288 7.37 -10.76 -22.72
N VAL A 289 6.25 -11.45 -22.85
CA VAL A 289 5.01 -10.91 -23.40
C VAL A 289 3.88 -11.09 -22.38
N ASP A 290 3.08 -10.05 -22.15
CA ASP A 290 1.85 -10.23 -21.37
C ASP A 290 0.93 -11.24 -22.06
N SER A 291 0.71 -12.37 -21.41
CA SER A 291 -0.17 -13.44 -21.86
C SER A 291 -1.47 -13.50 -21.05
N THR A 292 -1.84 -12.45 -20.33
CA THR A 292 -3.05 -12.41 -19.50
C THR A 292 -4.30 -12.38 -20.41
N GLY A 293 -5.23 -13.28 -20.17
CA GLY A 293 -6.51 -13.34 -20.89
C GLY A 293 -6.38 -13.77 -22.37
N VAL A 294 -6.64 -12.85 -23.30
CA VAL A 294 -6.63 -13.14 -24.75
C VAL A 294 -5.24 -13.23 -25.37
N GLY A 295 -4.17 -12.94 -24.62
CA GLY A 295 -2.79 -13.01 -25.07
C GLY A 295 -2.27 -14.44 -25.29
N ASP A 296 -2.78 -15.44 -24.56
CA ASP A 296 -2.30 -16.83 -24.60
C ASP A 296 -2.22 -17.42 -26.05
N PRO A 297 -3.26 -17.39 -26.90
CA PRO A 297 -3.19 -17.95 -28.24
C PRO A 297 -2.20 -17.25 -29.16
N ILE A 298 -1.95 -15.97 -28.95
CA ILE A 298 -1.00 -15.16 -29.74
C ILE A 298 0.42 -15.53 -29.35
N VAL A 299 0.68 -15.60 -28.05
CA VAL A 299 1.97 -16.04 -27.51
C VAL A 299 2.31 -17.45 -27.98
N GLU A 300 1.37 -18.40 -27.91
CA GLU A 300 1.56 -19.77 -28.44
C GLU A 300 1.88 -19.78 -29.95
N GLY A 301 1.24 -18.88 -30.70
CA GLY A 301 1.53 -18.71 -32.14
C GLY A 301 2.95 -18.21 -32.40
N LEU A 302 3.37 -17.17 -31.67
CA LEU A 302 4.69 -16.55 -31.79
C LEU A 302 5.82 -17.47 -31.29
N GLN A 303 5.60 -18.27 -30.27
CA GLN A 303 6.59 -19.22 -29.74
C GLN A 303 7.01 -20.28 -30.76
N LYS A 304 6.18 -20.58 -31.76
CA LYS A 304 6.54 -21.51 -32.83
C LYS A 304 7.68 -21.00 -33.73
N THR A 305 7.76 -19.69 -33.88
CA THR A 305 8.79 -19.02 -34.68
C THR A 305 9.86 -18.36 -33.84
N ARG A 306 9.57 -18.07 -32.56
CA ARG A 306 10.44 -17.35 -31.61
C ARG A 306 10.61 -18.12 -30.31
N PRO A 307 11.53 -19.09 -30.24
CA PRO A 307 11.68 -19.97 -29.07
C PRO A 307 12.16 -19.27 -27.80
N ARG A 308 12.69 -18.05 -27.90
CA ARG A 308 13.11 -17.21 -26.77
C ARG A 308 12.04 -16.21 -26.32
N LEU A 309 10.82 -16.33 -26.83
CA LEU A 309 9.65 -15.57 -26.42
C LEU A 309 8.85 -16.37 -25.41
N GLU A 310 8.65 -15.81 -24.23
CA GLU A 310 7.90 -16.43 -23.13
C GLU A 310 6.70 -15.58 -22.73
N GLY A 311 5.59 -16.24 -22.40
CA GLY A 311 4.41 -15.58 -21.88
C GLY A 311 4.55 -15.30 -20.39
N PHE A 312 4.19 -14.10 -19.96
CA PHE A 312 4.12 -13.70 -18.57
C PHE A 312 2.66 -13.41 -18.17
N LYS A 313 2.15 -14.10 -17.14
CA LYS A 313 0.78 -13.87 -16.65
C LYS A 313 0.77 -12.89 -15.49
N PHE A 314 0.10 -11.77 -15.68
CA PHE A 314 -0.16 -10.82 -14.61
C PHE A 314 -1.18 -11.37 -13.62
N SER A 315 -0.76 -11.48 -12.38
CA SER A 315 -1.58 -11.58 -11.18
C SER A 315 -1.30 -10.38 -10.31
N SER A 316 -2.09 -10.13 -9.28
CA SER A 316 -1.80 -9.04 -8.32
C SER A 316 -0.38 -9.14 -7.77
N THR A 317 0.08 -10.35 -7.43
CA THR A 317 1.41 -10.60 -6.87
C THR A 317 2.52 -10.42 -7.91
N SER A 318 2.37 -10.98 -9.12
CA SER A 318 3.40 -10.89 -10.16
C SER A 318 3.51 -9.46 -10.72
N LYS A 319 2.40 -8.72 -10.87
CA LYS A 319 2.42 -7.29 -11.27
C LYS A 319 3.12 -6.46 -10.19
N GLN A 320 2.82 -6.68 -8.91
CA GLN A 320 3.52 -6.02 -7.82
C GLN A 320 5.03 -6.25 -7.87
N GLN A 321 5.47 -7.50 -8.02
CA GLN A 321 6.91 -7.83 -8.06
C GLN A 321 7.66 -7.13 -9.20
N ILE A 322 7.12 -7.09 -10.41
CA ILE A 322 7.82 -6.44 -11.53
C ILE A 322 7.78 -4.92 -11.42
N MET A 323 6.72 -4.32 -10.85
CA MET A 323 6.65 -2.88 -10.61
C MET A 323 7.60 -2.44 -9.50
N GLU A 324 7.75 -3.23 -8.43
CA GLU A 324 8.77 -3.00 -7.39
C GLU A 324 10.19 -3.14 -7.95
N GLY A 325 10.42 -4.11 -8.84
CA GLY A 325 11.69 -4.24 -9.59
C GLY A 325 11.99 -3.01 -10.43
N LEU A 326 11.00 -2.50 -11.16
CA LEU A 326 11.15 -1.28 -11.98
C LEU A 326 11.38 -0.04 -11.09
N ALA A 327 10.67 0.09 -9.96
CA ALA A 327 10.89 1.17 -9.00
C ALA A 327 12.31 1.16 -8.45
N SER A 328 12.82 -0.01 -8.07
CA SER A 328 14.23 -0.15 -7.65
C SER A 328 15.21 0.22 -8.75
N ALA A 329 14.92 -0.14 -10.02
CA ALA A 329 15.78 0.19 -11.15
C ALA A 329 15.82 1.71 -11.41
N PHE A 330 14.71 2.44 -11.29
CA PHE A 330 14.72 3.90 -11.37
C PHE A 330 15.53 4.51 -10.21
N GLN A 331 15.33 4.06 -8.98
CA GLN A 331 16.05 4.59 -7.81
C GLN A 331 17.56 4.35 -7.88
N THR A 332 17.96 3.21 -8.40
CA THR A 332 19.39 2.83 -8.56
C THR A 332 19.99 3.24 -9.90
N ARG A 333 19.21 3.90 -10.76
CA ARG A 333 19.60 4.33 -12.12
C ARG A 333 20.07 3.18 -13.01
N ARG A 334 19.48 2.01 -12.84
CA ARG A 334 19.70 0.82 -13.67
C ARG A 334 18.84 0.79 -14.93
N VAL A 335 17.96 1.76 -15.11
CA VAL A 335 17.13 1.92 -16.30
C VAL A 335 17.28 3.34 -16.82
N ALA A 336 17.32 3.51 -18.14
CA ALA A 336 17.24 4.82 -18.78
C ALA A 336 16.13 4.81 -19.83
N ILE A 337 15.30 5.84 -19.83
CA ILE A 337 14.14 5.95 -20.71
C ILE A 337 14.22 7.21 -21.58
N PRO A 338 13.71 7.19 -22.83
CA PRO A 338 13.63 8.39 -23.63
C PRO A 338 12.60 9.38 -23.08
N ASP A 339 12.82 10.68 -23.36
CA ASP A 339 11.78 11.68 -23.13
C ASP A 339 10.58 11.43 -24.05
N GLY A 340 9.38 11.84 -23.61
CA GLY A 340 8.15 11.69 -24.37
C GLY A 340 7.07 10.88 -23.65
N TRP A 341 6.23 10.17 -24.39
CA TRP A 341 5.05 9.51 -23.86
C TRP A 341 5.34 8.43 -22.80
N LEU A 342 6.45 7.67 -22.94
CA LEU A 342 6.83 6.66 -21.93
C LEU A 342 7.18 7.31 -20.59
N ARG A 343 7.91 8.42 -20.62
CA ARG A 343 8.17 9.22 -19.42
C ARG A 343 6.88 9.69 -18.78
N THR A 344 5.95 10.22 -19.59
CA THR A 344 4.64 10.68 -19.08
C THR A 344 3.86 9.54 -18.42
N GLU A 345 3.84 8.35 -19.03
CA GLU A 345 3.19 7.18 -18.41
C GLU A 345 3.86 6.80 -17.08
N CYS A 346 5.19 6.80 -17.01
CA CYS A 346 5.93 6.55 -15.77
C CYS A 346 5.61 7.61 -14.70
N GLU A 347 5.55 8.90 -15.06
CA GLU A 347 5.27 10.01 -14.12
C GLU A 347 3.82 10.01 -13.60
N THR A 348 2.87 9.53 -14.41
CA THR A 348 1.44 9.48 -14.05
C THR A 348 1.01 8.14 -13.46
N PHE A 349 1.86 7.13 -13.49
CA PHE A 349 1.57 5.80 -12.97
C PHE A 349 1.36 5.83 -11.46
N GLU A 350 0.33 5.13 -10.97
CA GLU A 350 -0.06 5.15 -9.56
C GLU A 350 -0.10 3.75 -8.96
N TYR A 351 0.06 3.70 -7.66
CA TYR A 351 -0.30 2.53 -6.87
C TYR A 351 -1.41 2.86 -5.89
N GLN A 352 -2.32 1.94 -5.73
CA GLN A 352 -3.42 2.05 -4.78
C GLN A 352 -3.39 0.86 -3.83
N TYR A 353 -3.52 1.15 -2.53
CA TYR A 353 -3.67 0.09 -1.56
C TYR A 353 -5.10 -0.44 -1.59
N THR A 354 -5.22 -1.76 -1.80
CA THR A 354 -6.49 -2.46 -1.73
C THR A 354 -6.53 -3.37 -0.51
N ARG A 355 -7.70 -3.90 -0.19
CA ARG A 355 -7.87 -4.85 0.92
C ARG A 355 -6.96 -6.09 0.82
N THR A 356 -6.57 -6.48 -0.37
CA THR A 356 -5.83 -7.71 -0.65
C THR A 356 -4.38 -7.49 -1.07
N GLY A 357 -3.91 -6.23 -1.13
CA GLY A 357 -2.54 -5.90 -1.55
C GLY A 357 -2.43 -4.53 -2.19
N VAL A 358 -1.40 -4.33 -2.98
CA VAL A 358 -1.18 -3.11 -3.76
C VAL A 358 -1.64 -3.35 -5.20
N ARG A 359 -2.42 -2.43 -5.74
CA ARG A 359 -2.81 -2.40 -7.15
C ARG A 359 -1.99 -1.32 -7.85
N TYR A 360 -1.37 -1.70 -8.94
CA TYR A 360 -0.57 -0.84 -9.79
C TYR A 360 -1.30 -0.60 -11.10
N GLU A 361 -1.63 0.65 -11.42
CA GLU A 361 -2.36 1.02 -12.64
C GLU A 361 -2.21 2.51 -12.98
N ALA A 362 -2.50 2.87 -14.22
CA ALA A 362 -2.67 4.27 -14.58
C ALA A 362 -4.00 4.84 -14.03
N PRO A 363 -4.07 6.15 -13.74
CA PRO A 363 -5.34 6.83 -13.45
C PRO A 363 -6.37 6.65 -14.57
N THR A 364 -7.65 6.74 -14.24
CA THR A 364 -8.74 6.61 -15.21
C THR A 364 -8.55 7.55 -16.41
N GLY A 365 -8.50 6.98 -17.61
CA GLY A 365 -8.30 7.72 -18.87
C GLY A 365 -6.83 7.91 -19.26
N MET A 366 -5.90 7.32 -18.53
CA MET A 366 -4.49 7.25 -18.88
C MET A 366 -4.07 5.80 -19.18
N HIS A 367 -2.88 5.64 -19.77
CA HIS A 367 -2.35 4.35 -20.20
C HIS A 367 -1.17 3.92 -19.33
N ASP A 368 -1.00 2.61 -19.12
CA ASP A 368 0.15 1.99 -18.44
C ASP A 368 0.84 0.90 -19.29
N ASP A 369 0.46 0.81 -20.57
CA ASP A 369 0.97 -0.21 -21.48
C ASP A 369 2.51 -0.11 -21.64
N GLY A 370 3.05 1.12 -21.71
CA GLY A 370 4.48 1.38 -21.79
C GLY A 370 5.22 1.02 -20.50
N VAL A 371 4.63 1.32 -19.35
CA VAL A 371 5.17 0.95 -18.04
C VAL A 371 5.23 -0.56 -17.89
N CYS A 372 4.16 -1.26 -18.29
CA CYS A 372 4.09 -2.73 -18.24
C CYS A 372 5.12 -3.35 -19.17
N ALA A 373 5.24 -2.87 -20.42
CA ALA A 373 6.24 -3.34 -21.37
C ALA A 373 7.67 -3.11 -20.87
N LEU A 374 7.97 -1.94 -20.30
CA LEU A 374 9.28 -1.62 -19.72
C LEU A 374 9.61 -2.55 -18.54
N ALA A 375 8.66 -2.80 -17.64
CA ALA A 375 8.83 -3.69 -16.49
C ALA A 375 9.09 -5.15 -16.94
N LEU A 376 8.39 -5.62 -17.97
CA LEU A 376 8.64 -6.93 -18.58
C LEU A 376 10.02 -7.02 -19.23
N ALA A 377 10.47 -5.96 -19.96
CA ALA A 377 11.80 -5.90 -20.56
C ALA A 377 12.91 -5.98 -19.50
N LEU A 378 12.76 -5.24 -18.40
CA LEU A 378 13.71 -5.26 -17.28
C LEU A 378 13.76 -6.65 -16.63
N ARG A 379 12.60 -7.26 -16.38
CA ARG A 379 12.52 -8.62 -15.84
C ARG A 379 13.19 -9.64 -16.76
N CYS A 380 12.99 -9.50 -18.07
CA CYS A 380 13.62 -10.34 -19.07
C CYS A 380 15.16 -10.20 -19.03
N LEU A 381 15.65 -8.97 -18.95
CA LEU A 381 17.08 -8.66 -18.86
C LEU A 381 17.71 -9.29 -17.61
N ASP A 382 17.10 -9.10 -16.45
CA ASP A 382 17.58 -9.67 -15.17
C ASP A 382 17.60 -11.20 -15.17
N THR A 383 16.62 -11.84 -15.81
CA THR A 383 16.54 -13.31 -15.90
C THR A 383 17.61 -13.86 -16.84
N THR A 384 17.83 -13.19 -17.98
CA THR A 384 18.84 -13.59 -18.98
C THR A 384 20.26 -13.42 -18.44
N ALA A 385 20.53 -12.36 -17.67
CA ALA A 385 21.82 -12.15 -17.02
C ALA A 385 22.15 -13.24 -15.98
N ARG A 386 21.14 -13.73 -15.25
CA ARG A 386 21.32 -14.82 -14.25
C ARG A 386 21.52 -16.20 -14.88
N SER A 387 20.90 -16.47 -16.03
CA SER A 387 21.05 -17.75 -16.76
C SER A 387 22.38 -17.87 -17.51
N GLY A 388 23.15 -16.79 -17.65
CA GLY A 388 24.50 -16.78 -18.23
C GLY A 388 25.59 -17.41 -17.35
N PHE A 389 25.29 -17.88 -16.12
CA PHE A 389 26.14 -18.76 -15.35
C PHE A 389 25.89 -20.22 -15.79
N ASP A 390 26.49 -20.58 -16.90
CA ASP A 390 26.54 -21.95 -17.40
C ASP A 390 27.39 -22.81 -16.43
N PHE A 391 26.72 -23.68 -15.70
CA PHE A 391 27.38 -24.76 -14.95
C PHE A 391 27.93 -25.73 -15.98
N ARG A 392 29.15 -25.54 -16.48
CA ARG A 392 29.92 -26.64 -17.04
C ARG A 392 30.23 -27.60 -15.91
N VAL A 393 29.43 -28.64 -15.80
CA VAL A 393 29.78 -29.84 -15.06
C VAL A 393 31.02 -30.44 -15.75
N LEU A 394 32.14 -30.49 -15.03
CA LEU A 394 33.28 -31.34 -15.32
C LEU A 394 32.95 -32.79 -14.96
#